data_48b81edb95c6a6fd5e038b4723abcb32
#
_entry.id   48b81edb95c6a6fd5e038b4723abcb32
#
_cell.length_a   1.000
_cell.length_b   1.000
_cell.length_c   1.000
_cell.angle_alpha   90.00
_cell.angle_beta   90.00
_cell.angle_gamma   90.00
#
_symmetry.space_group_name_H-M   'P 1'
#
loop_
_entity.id
_entity.type
_entity.pdbx_description
1 polymer ?
#
loop_
_entity_poly.entity_id
_entity_poly.type
_entity_poly.pdbx_seq_one_letter_code
_entity_poly.pdbx_strand_id
1 'polypeptide(L)'
;MAVSIAALLTGCGQRITGDAAAEGTSQTYLQALSPDQRAELGVSAQIRKLDPCGFINEAAIATLGTPAYFGSSQGFDECQVSFRREGRAVPVYKVAVDLSHHSVTGPTETIDGVAVRIERGLGCTITVPYRVRDFSYWFYASEGPDGREADVCSAAKDFVRAALPLLDTEPMRSDTTRAVDSPLARMDPCAALNVLDADLDRLQIDTGVVAYNCEVQLDIDDETTRYSIISTQKTLSMIDYAEEDGSLVTVAGVRARQRPNSCTMDIYLDESNSRTLDMGGDGPPPAHQGRADEWTDVVELTGGHGCRDLTRVAEAVVSAYQSA
;
A
#
# COMPACT_ATOMS: atom_id res chain seq x y z
N MET A 1 -42.17 -11.42 -45.72
CA MET A 1 -42.25 -10.95 -44.32
C MET A 1 -40.89 -11.19 -43.68
N ALA A 2 -40.10 -10.14 -43.55
CA ALA A 2 -38.79 -10.19 -42.89
C ALA A 2 -38.94 -9.49 -41.54
N VAL A 3 -38.71 -10.23 -40.47
CA VAL A 3 -38.72 -9.69 -39.09
C VAL A 3 -37.29 -9.35 -38.72
N SER A 4 -36.97 -8.06 -38.63
CA SER A 4 -35.70 -7.56 -38.11
C SER A 4 -35.80 -7.51 -36.61
N ILE A 5 -34.94 -8.30 -35.93
CA ILE A 5 -34.72 -8.25 -34.49
C ILE A 5 -33.59 -7.26 -34.24
N ALA A 6 -33.92 -6.08 -33.73
CA ALA A 6 -32.96 -5.11 -33.22
C ALA A 6 -32.53 -5.54 -31.77
N ALA A 7 -31.32 -6.00 -31.62
CA ALA A 7 -30.71 -6.25 -30.31
C ALA A 7 -30.29 -4.91 -29.69
N LEU A 8 -31.01 -4.48 -28.67
CA LEU A 8 -30.63 -3.37 -27.82
C LEU A 8 -29.52 -3.85 -26.85
N LEU A 9 -28.31 -3.48 -27.15
CA LEU A 9 -27.18 -3.57 -26.18
C LEU A 9 -27.35 -2.44 -25.16
N THR A 10 -28.04 -2.72 -24.08
CA THR A 10 -28.00 -1.89 -22.88
C THR A 10 -26.71 -2.20 -22.14
N GLY A 11 -25.65 -1.41 -22.41
CA GLY A 11 -24.46 -1.37 -21.59
C GLY A 11 -24.82 -0.82 -20.22
N CYS A 12 -24.87 -1.69 -19.20
CA CYS A 12 -24.87 -1.28 -17.80
C CYS A 12 -23.48 -0.71 -17.45
N GLY A 13 -23.29 0.59 -17.71
CA GLY A 13 -22.24 1.34 -17.07
C GLY A 13 -22.62 1.52 -15.61
N GLN A 14 -22.14 0.67 -14.72
CA GLN A 14 -22.17 0.96 -13.30
C GLN A 14 -21.29 2.20 -13.07
N ARG A 15 -21.92 3.34 -12.84
CA ARG A 15 -21.28 4.49 -12.21
C ARG A 15 -21.01 4.08 -10.77
N ILE A 16 -19.74 3.90 -10.43
CA ILE A 16 -19.31 3.86 -9.02
C ILE A 16 -19.49 5.29 -8.50
N THR A 17 -20.63 5.57 -7.90
CA THR A 17 -20.80 6.74 -7.03
C THR A 17 -20.16 6.34 -5.71
N GLY A 18 -18.87 6.72 -5.54
CA GLY A 18 -18.17 6.49 -4.29
C GLY A 18 -18.70 7.42 -3.22
N ASP A 19 -19.74 7.01 -2.50
CA ASP A 19 -20.03 7.53 -1.17
C ASP A 19 -19.24 6.70 -0.14
N ALA A 20 -17.94 6.97 -0.05
CA ALA A 20 -17.12 6.49 1.05
C ALA A 20 -17.04 7.58 2.13
N ALA A 21 -18.17 7.95 2.70
CA ALA A 21 -18.19 8.63 3.97
C ALA A 21 -18.29 7.57 5.06
N ALA A 22 -17.27 7.44 5.89
CA ALA A 22 -17.43 6.82 7.19
C ALA A 22 -18.53 7.61 7.94
N GLU A 23 -19.60 6.95 8.31
CA GLU A 23 -20.67 7.58 9.11
C GLU A 23 -20.05 8.11 10.40
N GLY A 24 -19.92 9.44 10.54
CA GLY A 24 -19.66 10.05 11.83
C GLY A 24 -18.74 11.26 11.88
N THR A 25 -17.85 11.51 10.91
CA THR A 25 -17.03 12.73 10.91
C THR A 25 -17.24 13.53 9.62
N SER A 26 -17.64 14.78 9.76
CA SER A 26 -17.64 15.74 8.64
C SER A 26 -16.20 15.87 8.14
N GLN A 27 -15.86 15.21 7.01
CA GLN A 27 -14.52 15.28 6.43
C GLN A 27 -14.35 16.65 5.80
N THR A 28 -13.96 17.63 6.61
CA THR A 28 -13.89 19.03 6.20
C THR A 28 -12.87 19.27 5.10
N TYR A 29 -11.73 18.54 5.10
CA TYR A 29 -10.71 18.71 4.07
C TYR A 29 -11.20 18.33 2.67
N LEU A 30 -12.09 17.31 2.53
CA LEU A 30 -12.67 16.94 1.23
C LEU A 30 -13.50 18.05 0.60
N GLN A 31 -14.04 18.97 1.39
CA GLN A 31 -14.82 20.09 0.88
C GLN A 31 -13.93 21.14 0.20
N ALA A 32 -12.67 21.26 0.61
CA ALA A 32 -11.70 22.15 0.01
C ALA A 32 -11.17 21.65 -1.36
N LEU A 33 -11.37 20.35 -1.69
CA LEU A 33 -10.83 19.74 -2.88
C LEU A 33 -11.72 19.93 -4.11
N SER A 34 -11.09 19.93 -5.30
CA SER A 34 -11.78 19.88 -6.57
C SER A 34 -12.55 18.57 -6.76
N PRO A 35 -13.56 18.51 -7.64
CA PRO A 35 -14.26 17.27 -7.96
C PRO A 35 -13.32 16.15 -8.48
N ASP A 36 -12.29 16.51 -9.28
CA ASP A 36 -11.33 15.54 -9.82
C ASP A 36 -10.47 14.94 -8.71
N GLN A 37 -9.94 15.74 -7.78
CA GLN A 37 -9.17 15.28 -6.63
C GLN A 37 -10.02 14.36 -5.72
N ARG A 38 -11.29 14.72 -5.47
CA ARG A 38 -12.20 13.84 -4.72
C ARG A 38 -12.42 12.50 -5.42
N ALA A 39 -12.52 12.50 -6.74
CA ALA A 39 -12.68 11.25 -7.51
C ALA A 39 -11.43 10.36 -7.40
N GLU A 40 -10.22 10.94 -7.44
CA GLU A 40 -8.96 10.21 -7.27
C GLU A 40 -8.81 9.63 -5.85
N LEU A 41 -9.11 10.42 -4.81
CA LEU A 41 -9.15 9.91 -3.43
C LEU A 41 -10.21 8.82 -3.23
N GLY A 42 -11.32 8.87 -3.99
CA GLY A 42 -12.32 7.81 -4.04
C GLY A 42 -11.76 6.48 -4.55
N VAL A 43 -10.86 6.51 -5.54
CA VAL A 43 -10.13 5.32 -6.02
C VAL A 43 -9.21 4.79 -4.93
N SER A 44 -8.43 5.67 -4.29
CA SER A 44 -7.55 5.29 -3.17
C SER A 44 -8.34 4.66 -2.02
N ALA A 45 -9.52 5.20 -1.69
CA ALA A 45 -10.43 4.63 -0.69
C ALA A 45 -10.95 3.24 -1.09
N GLN A 46 -11.18 2.98 -2.38
CA GLN A 46 -11.55 1.65 -2.86
C GLN A 46 -10.38 0.69 -2.76
N ILE A 47 -9.16 1.09 -3.14
CA ILE A 47 -7.94 0.27 -3.04
C ILE A 47 -7.73 -0.18 -1.59
N ARG A 48 -7.92 0.71 -0.60
CA ARG A 48 -7.78 0.36 0.82
C ARG A 48 -8.74 -0.74 1.29
N LYS A 49 -9.85 -0.94 0.61
CA LYS A 49 -10.82 -2.02 0.92
C LYS A 49 -10.41 -3.36 0.31
N LEU A 50 -9.53 -3.37 -0.70
CA LEU A 50 -9.14 -4.59 -1.40
C LEU A 50 -8.12 -5.40 -0.61
N ASP A 51 -8.20 -6.72 -0.76
CA ASP A 51 -7.20 -7.66 -0.27
C ASP A 51 -6.11 -7.87 -1.33
N PRO A 52 -4.89 -7.35 -1.15
CA PRO A 52 -3.82 -7.58 -2.11
C PRO A 52 -3.47 -9.07 -2.28
N CYS A 53 -3.64 -9.87 -1.22
CA CYS A 53 -3.38 -11.31 -1.28
C CYS A 53 -4.42 -12.08 -2.10
N GLY A 54 -5.65 -11.56 -2.17
CA GLY A 54 -6.73 -12.14 -2.96
C GLY A 54 -6.49 -12.10 -4.47
N PHE A 55 -5.53 -11.30 -4.95
CA PHE A 55 -5.11 -11.27 -6.35
C PHE A 55 -4.01 -12.30 -6.68
N ILE A 56 -3.56 -13.08 -5.71
CA ILE A 56 -2.55 -14.12 -5.89
C ILE A 56 -3.23 -15.50 -6.02
N ASN A 57 -3.09 -16.12 -7.18
CA ASN A 57 -3.63 -17.44 -7.43
C ASN A 57 -2.74 -18.53 -6.79
N GLU A 58 -3.25 -19.23 -5.78
CA GLU A 58 -2.50 -20.25 -5.03
C GLU A 58 -2.05 -21.43 -5.92
N ALA A 59 -2.85 -21.82 -6.92
CA ALA A 59 -2.46 -22.89 -7.82
C ALA A 59 -1.27 -22.47 -8.72
N ALA A 60 -1.23 -21.20 -9.15
CA ALA A 60 -0.09 -20.67 -9.88
C ALA A 60 1.16 -20.61 -8.99
N ILE A 61 1.02 -20.19 -7.73
CA ILE A 61 2.11 -20.18 -6.76
C ILE A 61 2.72 -21.57 -6.57
N ALA A 62 1.89 -22.61 -6.45
CA ALA A 62 2.34 -23.98 -6.28
C ALA A 62 3.22 -24.49 -7.44
N THR A 63 3.09 -23.91 -8.63
CA THR A 63 3.96 -24.26 -9.79
C THR A 63 5.34 -23.62 -9.71
N LEU A 64 5.52 -22.56 -8.95
CA LEU A 64 6.78 -21.83 -8.77
C LEU A 64 7.65 -22.45 -7.67
N GLY A 65 7.03 -23.07 -6.67
CA GLY A 65 7.75 -23.71 -5.57
C GLY A 65 6.92 -23.85 -4.30
N THR A 66 7.59 -24.25 -3.22
CA THR A 66 6.98 -24.34 -1.89
C THR A 66 7.09 -22.95 -1.21
N PRO A 67 5.96 -22.30 -0.89
CA PRO A 67 6.01 -21.04 -0.16
C PRO A 67 6.72 -21.18 1.20
N ALA A 68 7.64 -20.28 1.48
CA ALA A 68 8.18 -20.04 2.82
C ALA A 68 7.32 -19.03 3.57
N TYR A 69 6.83 -18.00 2.84
CA TYR A 69 5.93 -16.98 3.33
C TYR A 69 4.88 -16.66 2.26
N PHE A 70 3.66 -16.36 2.71
CA PHE A 70 2.59 -15.82 1.88
C PHE A 70 1.70 -14.88 2.71
N GLY A 71 1.76 -13.58 2.45
CA GLY A 71 1.01 -12.57 3.20
C GLY A 71 1.41 -11.14 2.84
N SER A 72 0.96 -10.19 3.65
CA SER A 72 1.30 -8.78 3.50
C SER A 72 2.79 -8.53 3.59
N SER A 73 3.27 -7.51 2.91
CA SER A 73 4.61 -6.94 3.12
C SER A 73 4.55 -5.76 4.11
N GLN A 74 5.49 -4.83 4.00
CA GLN A 74 5.46 -3.59 4.80
C GLN A 74 4.31 -2.67 4.39
N GLY A 75 3.94 -2.65 3.11
CA GLY A 75 2.79 -1.90 2.60
C GLY A 75 1.48 -2.65 2.82
N PHE A 76 0.41 -1.91 3.10
CA PHE A 76 -0.93 -2.50 3.23
C PHE A 76 -1.54 -2.88 1.87
N ASP A 77 -1.07 -2.30 0.80
CA ASP A 77 -1.48 -2.53 -0.60
C ASP A 77 -0.64 -3.61 -1.30
N GLU A 78 0.38 -4.14 -0.63
CA GLU A 78 1.25 -5.17 -1.16
C GLU A 78 1.03 -6.53 -0.48
N CYS A 79 0.99 -7.58 -1.30
CA CYS A 79 1.09 -8.97 -0.84
C CYS A 79 2.22 -9.68 -1.57
N GLN A 80 2.95 -10.52 -0.84
CA GLN A 80 4.08 -11.25 -1.39
C GLN A 80 4.06 -12.72 -1.03
N VAL A 81 4.69 -13.51 -1.89
CA VAL A 81 5.03 -14.91 -1.64
C VAL A 81 6.53 -15.05 -1.82
N SER A 82 7.25 -15.51 -0.80
CA SER A 82 8.63 -15.93 -0.91
C SER A 82 8.73 -17.46 -0.91
N PHE A 83 9.73 -18.00 -1.60
CA PHE A 83 9.89 -19.44 -1.77
C PHE A 83 11.10 -19.97 -1.01
N ARG A 84 10.98 -21.22 -0.51
CA ARG A 84 12.06 -21.91 0.20
C ARG A 84 13.20 -22.26 -0.75
N ARG A 85 14.42 -22.07 -0.28
CA ARG A 85 15.64 -22.51 -0.94
C ARG A 85 15.98 -23.94 -0.46
N GLU A 86 15.34 -24.94 -1.03
CA GLU A 86 15.59 -26.35 -0.65
C GLU A 86 16.77 -26.97 -1.43
N GLY A 87 17.93 -26.30 -1.45
CA GLY A 87 19.15 -26.83 -2.12
C GLY A 87 19.03 -27.01 -3.63
N ARG A 88 17.97 -26.53 -4.26
CA ARG A 88 17.74 -26.49 -5.69
C ARG A 88 17.83 -25.05 -6.19
N ALA A 89 18.28 -24.89 -7.45
CA ALA A 89 18.16 -23.62 -8.15
C ALA A 89 16.70 -23.19 -8.16
N VAL A 90 16.38 -22.10 -7.44
CA VAL A 90 15.06 -21.50 -7.44
C VAL A 90 15.11 -20.34 -8.43
N PRO A 91 14.48 -20.45 -9.61
CA PRO A 91 14.53 -19.40 -10.62
C PRO A 91 13.83 -18.11 -10.14
N VAL A 92 12.81 -18.25 -9.30
CA VAL A 92 12.06 -17.13 -8.71
C VAL A 92 12.17 -17.19 -7.20
N TYR A 93 12.69 -16.13 -6.60
CA TYR A 93 12.81 -16.01 -5.13
C TYR A 93 11.53 -15.48 -4.48
N LYS A 94 10.90 -14.50 -5.11
CA LYS A 94 9.70 -13.84 -4.60
C LYS A 94 8.77 -13.46 -5.76
N VAL A 95 7.47 -13.57 -5.55
CA VAL A 95 6.47 -12.87 -6.34
C VAL A 95 5.68 -11.93 -5.43
N ALA A 96 5.22 -10.81 -5.97
CA ALA A 96 4.41 -9.85 -5.23
C ALA A 96 3.36 -9.20 -6.14
N VAL A 97 2.30 -8.72 -5.53
CA VAL A 97 1.31 -7.82 -6.13
C VAL A 97 1.20 -6.58 -5.27
N ASP A 98 1.17 -5.42 -5.93
CA ASP A 98 0.90 -4.11 -5.33
C ASP A 98 -0.29 -3.48 -6.06
N LEU A 99 -1.25 -2.93 -5.30
CA LEU A 99 -2.52 -2.43 -5.84
C LEU A 99 -2.51 -0.96 -6.20
N SER A 100 -1.50 -0.20 -5.78
CA SER A 100 -1.52 1.27 -5.88
C SER A 100 -0.35 1.85 -6.64
N HIS A 101 0.13 1.13 -7.67
CA HIS A 101 1.27 1.59 -8.44
C HIS A 101 0.86 2.52 -9.59
N HIS A 102 1.64 3.58 -9.80
CA HIS A 102 1.48 4.46 -10.95
C HIS A 102 2.02 3.87 -12.24
N SER A 103 1.54 4.41 -13.35
CA SER A 103 1.86 3.96 -14.70
C SER A 103 3.36 3.80 -14.93
N VAL A 104 3.77 2.59 -15.25
CA VAL A 104 5.14 2.22 -15.55
C VAL A 104 5.50 2.55 -16.99
N THR A 105 6.74 2.94 -17.19
CA THR A 105 7.38 3.00 -18.50
C THR A 105 7.78 1.58 -18.92
N GLY A 106 7.68 1.27 -20.19
CA GLY A 106 8.10 -0.04 -20.70
C GLY A 106 7.35 -0.43 -21.97
N PRO A 107 7.82 -1.46 -22.68
CA PRO A 107 7.15 -1.95 -23.87
C PRO A 107 5.77 -2.52 -23.50
N THR A 108 4.79 -2.27 -24.37
CA THR A 108 3.45 -2.84 -24.24
C THR A 108 3.44 -4.22 -24.86
N GLU A 109 2.98 -5.21 -24.10
CA GLU A 109 2.71 -6.58 -24.56
C GLU A 109 1.23 -6.92 -24.29
N THR A 110 0.79 -8.09 -24.75
CA THR A 110 -0.58 -8.59 -24.51
C THR A 110 -0.51 -9.94 -23.80
N ILE A 111 -1.21 -10.06 -22.66
CA ILE A 111 -1.41 -11.31 -21.93
C ILE A 111 -2.92 -11.60 -21.92
N ASP A 112 -3.33 -12.70 -22.52
CA ASP A 112 -4.73 -13.15 -22.64
C ASP A 112 -5.72 -12.02 -23.08
N GLY A 113 -5.28 -11.17 -24.04
CA GLY A 113 -6.07 -10.07 -24.56
C GLY A 113 -5.96 -8.76 -23.76
N VAL A 114 -5.31 -8.76 -22.61
CA VAL A 114 -5.09 -7.58 -21.78
C VAL A 114 -3.75 -6.93 -22.14
N ALA A 115 -3.78 -5.62 -22.46
CA ALA A 115 -2.56 -4.86 -22.68
C ALA A 115 -1.84 -4.61 -21.35
N VAL A 116 -0.58 -5.00 -21.26
CA VAL A 116 0.27 -4.87 -20.07
C VAL A 116 1.58 -4.18 -20.42
N ARG A 117 2.25 -3.60 -19.45
CA ARG A 117 3.63 -3.08 -19.62
C ARG A 117 4.58 -3.98 -18.86
N ILE A 118 5.73 -4.26 -19.47
CA ILE A 118 6.75 -5.16 -18.90
C ILE A 118 8.06 -4.39 -18.77
N GLU A 119 8.58 -4.37 -17.56
CA GLU A 119 9.91 -3.85 -17.25
C GLU A 119 10.81 -4.98 -16.75
N ARG A 120 12.04 -5.02 -17.26
CA ARG A 120 13.07 -6.02 -16.95
C ARG A 120 14.23 -5.35 -16.24
N GLY A 121 14.75 -6.01 -15.21
CA GLY A 121 15.86 -5.55 -14.39
C GLY A 121 16.38 -6.67 -13.50
N LEU A 122 16.54 -6.42 -12.19
CA LEU A 122 16.85 -7.45 -11.17
C LEU A 122 15.69 -8.43 -10.93
N GLY A 123 14.67 -8.35 -11.74
CA GLY A 123 13.46 -9.15 -11.75
C GLY A 123 12.62 -8.79 -12.95
N CYS A 124 11.36 -9.20 -12.93
CA CYS A 124 10.40 -8.86 -13.96
C CYS A 124 9.17 -8.23 -13.34
N THR A 125 8.88 -7.02 -13.76
CA THR A 125 7.70 -6.26 -13.38
C THR A 125 6.70 -6.27 -14.52
N ILE A 126 5.45 -6.55 -14.22
CA ILE A 126 4.34 -6.45 -15.16
C ILE A 126 3.26 -5.57 -14.57
N THR A 127 2.94 -4.50 -15.27
CA THR A 127 1.91 -3.55 -14.85
C THR A 127 0.64 -3.78 -15.67
N VAL A 128 -0.46 -4.03 -14.97
CA VAL A 128 -1.79 -4.20 -15.55
C VAL A 128 -2.60 -2.94 -15.23
N PRO A 129 -3.10 -2.19 -16.25
CA PRO A 129 -3.87 -0.99 -16.02
C PRO A 129 -5.12 -1.25 -15.18
N TYR A 130 -5.38 -0.38 -14.20
CA TYR A 130 -6.63 -0.35 -13.45
C TYR A 130 -7.77 0.18 -14.35
N ARG A 131 -9.01 -0.15 -14.04
CA ARG A 131 -10.17 0.33 -14.81
C ARG A 131 -10.42 1.83 -14.68
N VAL A 132 -9.81 2.47 -13.68
CA VAL A 132 -9.97 3.89 -13.38
C VAL A 132 -8.58 4.55 -13.40
N ARG A 133 -8.49 5.73 -14.02
CA ARG A 133 -7.32 6.60 -14.24
C ARG A 133 -6.07 6.31 -13.41
N ASP A 134 -4.94 6.23 -14.08
CA ASP A 134 -3.56 6.34 -13.57
C ASP A 134 -3.10 5.36 -12.50
N PHE A 135 -3.98 4.51 -11.96
CA PHE A 135 -3.63 3.41 -11.09
C PHE A 135 -3.44 2.12 -11.89
N SER A 136 -2.60 1.25 -11.39
CA SER A 136 -2.34 -0.05 -11.98
C SER A 136 -2.02 -1.08 -10.92
N TYR A 137 -2.33 -2.32 -11.21
CA TYR A 137 -1.79 -3.47 -10.49
C TYR A 137 -0.35 -3.67 -10.94
N TRP A 138 0.53 -3.79 -9.97
CA TRP A 138 1.94 -4.06 -10.20
C TRP A 138 2.26 -5.48 -9.75
N PHE A 139 2.64 -6.34 -10.69
CA PHE A 139 3.03 -7.71 -10.43
C PHE A 139 4.54 -7.83 -10.60
N TYR A 140 5.19 -8.39 -9.62
CA TYR A 140 6.63 -8.50 -9.58
C TYR A 140 7.08 -9.95 -9.35
N ALA A 141 8.10 -10.38 -10.06
CA ALA A 141 8.86 -11.59 -9.77
C ALA A 141 10.33 -11.22 -9.63
N SER A 142 10.94 -11.55 -8.49
CA SER A 142 12.36 -11.37 -8.27
C SER A 142 13.14 -12.59 -8.70
N GLU A 143 14.33 -12.33 -9.26
CA GLU A 143 15.29 -13.35 -9.63
C GLU A 143 15.85 -14.06 -8.39
N GLY A 144 15.90 -15.39 -8.41
CA GLY A 144 16.65 -16.16 -7.45
C GLY A 144 18.14 -16.15 -7.79
N PRO A 145 19.03 -16.59 -6.87
CA PRO A 145 20.47 -16.59 -7.08
C PRO A 145 20.95 -17.33 -8.34
N ASP A 146 20.17 -18.31 -8.78
CA ASP A 146 20.44 -19.15 -9.94
C ASP A 146 19.43 -18.90 -11.08
N GLY A 147 18.60 -17.85 -10.96
CA GLY A 147 17.61 -17.47 -11.96
C GLY A 147 18.26 -16.85 -13.19
N ARG A 148 17.53 -16.89 -14.30
CA ARG A 148 17.84 -16.12 -15.49
C ARG A 148 16.68 -15.18 -15.77
N GLU A 149 16.97 -13.96 -16.16
CA GLU A 149 15.96 -12.93 -16.45
C GLU A 149 14.81 -13.44 -17.34
N ALA A 150 15.14 -14.22 -18.37
CA ALA A 150 14.12 -14.77 -19.27
C ALA A 150 13.15 -15.74 -18.56
N ASP A 151 13.65 -16.54 -17.63
CA ASP A 151 12.85 -17.52 -16.87
C ASP A 151 11.96 -16.78 -15.86
N VAL A 152 12.49 -15.72 -15.23
CA VAL A 152 11.77 -14.89 -14.27
C VAL A 152 10.61 -14.15 -14.95
N CYS A 153 10.84 -13.57 -16.13
CA CYS A 153 9.76 -12.90 -16.88
C CYS A 153 8.72 -13.88 -17.42
N SER A 154 9.09 -15.12 -17.75
CA SER A 154 8.12 -16.16 -18.09
C SER A 154 7.23 -16.49 -16.88
N ALA A 155 7.82 -16.69 -15.72
CA ALA A 155 7.10 -16.95 -14.49
C ALA A 155 6.19 -15.77 -14.09
N ALA A 156 6.67 -14.51 -14.24
CA ALA A 156 5.86 -13.33 -14.00
C ALA A 156 4.65 -13.26 -14.94
N LYS A 157 4.80 -13.59 -16.21
CA LYS A 157 3.69 -13.64 -17.18
C LYS A 157 2.66 -14.71 -16.82
N ASP A 158 3.10 -15.88 -16.39
CA ASP A 158 2.21 -16.97 -15.95
C ASP A 158 1.47 -16.60 -14.65
N PHE A 159 2.17 -15.92 -13.74
CA PHE A 159 1.58 -15.36 -12.51
C PHE A 159 0.49 -14.34 -12.82
N VAL A 160 0.77 -13.36 -13.70
CA VAL A 160 -0.23 -12.37 -14.15
C VAL A 160 -1.40 -13.03 -14.85
N ARG A 161 -1.16 -13.99 -15.76
CA ARG A 161 -2.23 -14.72 -16.46
C ARG A 161 -3.20 -15.36 -15.49
N ALA A 162 -2.68 -15.97 -14.42
CA ALA A 162 -3.49 -16.57 -13.37
C ALA A 162 -4.21 -15.56 -12.48
N ALA A 163 -3.71 -14.31 -12.36
CA ALA A 163 -4.31 -13.23 -11.61
C ALA A 163 -5.40 -12.49 -12.40
N LEU A 164 -5.33 -12.41 -13.73
CA LEU A 164 -6.28 -11.64 -14.54
C LEU A 164 -7.76 -11.92 -14.23
N PRO A 165 -8.23 -13.18 -14.05
CA PRO A 165 -9.61 -13.45 -13.66
C PRO A 165 -9.98 -12.91 -12.27
N LEU A 166 -8.99 -12.80 -11.37
CA LEU A 166 -9.20 -12.32 -10.00
C LEU A 166 -9.38 -10.80 -9.95
N LEU A 167 -8.87 -10.06 -10.96
CA LEU A 167 -9.04 -8.61 -11.04
C LEU A 167 -10.53 -8.21 -11.18
N ASP A 168 -11.36 -9.10 -11.69
CA ASP A 168 -12.80 -8.87 -11.85
C ASP A 168 -13.61 -9.19 -10.57
N THR A 169 -13.01 -9.91 -9.62
CA THR A 169 -13.68 -10.33 -8.39
C THR A 169 -13.57 -9.33 -7.25
N GLU A 170 -12.60 -8.40 -7.34
CA GLU A 170 -12.32 -7.37 -6.33
C GLU A 170 -12.32 -7.95 -4.90
N PRO A 171 -11.40 -8.87 -4.58
CA PRO A 171 -11.36 -9.52 -3.26
C PRO A 171 -11.25 -8.47 -2.14
N MET A 172 -12.09 -8.59 -1.12
CA MET A 172 -12.19 -7.59 -0.06
C MET A 172 -11.26 -7.93 1.12
N ARG A 173 -10.65 -6.90 1.69
CA ARG A 173 -9.77 -7.02 2.87
C ARG A 173 -10.50 -7.59 4.08
N SER A 174 -11.79 -7.29 4.26
CA SER A 174 -12.61 -7.85 5.34
C SER A 174 -12.69 -9.38 5.33
N ASP A 175 -12.47 -10.01 4.18
CA ASP A 175 -12.58 -11.46 4.00
C ASP A 175 -11.21 -12.14 3.95
N THR A 176 -10.14 -11.36 4.13
CA THR A 176 -8.76 -11.85 4.04
C THR A 176 -8.38 -12.75 5.22
N THR A 177 -7.52 -13.72 4.91
CA THR A 177 -6.83 -14.54 5.93
C THR A 177 -5.31 -14.35 5.90
N ARG A 178 -4.81 -13.53 4.97
CA ARG A 178 -3.38 -13.37 4.70
C ARG A 178 -2.91 -11.93 4.71
N ALA A 179 -3.73 -10.99 4.22
CA ALA A 179 -3.41 -9.58 4.30
C ALA A 179 -3.71 -9.03 5.71
N VAL A 180 -3.02 -7.98 6.08
CA VAL A 180 -3.29 -7.29 7.34
C VAL A 180 -4.59 -6.50 7.21
N ASP A 181 -5.50 -6.72 8.16
CA ASP A 181 -6.73 -5.97 8.33
C ASP A 181 -6.73 -5.27 9.71
N SER A 182 -6.19 -4.06 9.74
CA SER A 182 -6.07 -3.22 10.93
C SER A 182 -6.82 -1.90 10.76
N PRO A 183 -7.06 -1.14 11.84
CA PRO A 183 -7.63 0.20 11.71
C PRO A 183 -6.83 1.09 10.76
N LEU A 184 -5.49 1.07 10.83
CA LEU A 184 -4.63 1.86 9.94
C LEU A 184 -4.73 1.41 8.48
N ALA A 185 -4.87 0.11 8.21
CA ALA A 185 -5.04 -0.41 6.86
C ALA A 185 -6.33 0.07 6.17
N ARG A 186 -7.33 0.51 6.94
CA ARG A 186 -8.61 1.06 6.44
C ARG A 186 -8.67 2.58 6.50
N MET A 187 -7.82 3.20 7.32
CA MET A 187 -7.84 4.63 7.56
C MET A 187 -7.41 5.42 6.32
N ASP A 188 -8.05 6.55 6.10
CA ASP A 188 -7.59 7.53 5.13
C ASP A 188 -6.31 8.20 5.67
N PRO A 189 -5.17 8.11 4.97
CA PRO A 189 -3.93 8.73 5.43
C PRO A 189 -4.03 10.26 5.56
N CYS A 190 -4.98 10.90 4.83
CA CYS A 190 -5.26 12.32 4.96
C CYS A 190 -6.24 12.66 6.11
N ALA A 191 -6.73 11.69 6.89
CA ALA A 191 -7.72 11.92 7.94
C ALA A 191 -7.24 12.92 9.02
N ALA A 192 -5.92 13.03 9.24
CA ALA A 192 -5.31 14.00 10.14
C ALA A 192 -5.70 15.46 9.81
N LEU A 193 -5.97 15.76 8.53
CA LEU A 193 -6.37 17.10 8.07
C LEU A 193 -7.73 17.54 8.63
N ASN A 194 -8.58 16.61 9.07
CA ASN A 194 -9.87 16.94 9.68
C ASN A 194 -9.77 17.47 11.10
N VAL A 195 -8.65 17.21 11.78
CA VAL A 195 -8.42 17.62 13.19
C VAL A 195 -7.30 18.66 13.32
N LEU A 196 -6.52 18.84 12.25
CA LEU A 196 -5.47 19.84 12.21
C LEU A 196 -6.08 21.23 12.01
N ASP A 197 -5.75 22.16 12.93
CA ASP A 197 -6.09 23.58 12.77
C ASP A 197 -5.15 24.22 11.74
N ALA A 198 -5.52 24.12 10.48
CA ALA A 198 -4.77 24.63 9.33
C ALA A 198 -5.71 25.39 8.37
N ASP A 199 -5.15 26.31 7.59
CA ASP A 199 -5.90 27.01 6.55
C ASP A 199 -6.19 26.07 5.38
N LEU A 200 -7.39 25.50 5.36
CA LEU A 200 -7.82 24.59 4.30
C LEU A 200 -8.12 25.29 2.98
N ASP A 201 -8.27 26.61 2.94
CA ASP A 201 -8.50 27.38 1.70
C ASP A 201 -7.25 27.37 0.80
N ARG A 202 -6.07 27.11 1.39
CA ARG A 202 -4.78 26.99 0.70
C ARG A 202 -4.27 25.56 0.63
N LEU A 203 -5.10 24.59 0.99
CA LEU A 203 -4.75 23.18 0.96
C LEU A 203 -4.41 22.72 -0.45
N GLN A 204 -3.24 22.11 -0.62
CA GLN A 204 -2.87 21.40 -1.83
C GLN A 204 -2.56 19.96 -1.47
N ILE A 205 -3.34 19.01 -2.01
CA ILE A 205 -3.11 17.58 -1.86
C ILE A 205 -2.65 17.04 -3.20
N ASP A 206 -1.56 16.28 -3.19
CA ASP A 206 -1.17 15.45 -4.31
C ASP A 206 -1.99 14.15 -4.26
N THR A 207 -3.01 14.06 -5.11
CA THR A 207 -3.91 12.91 -5.17
C THR A 207 -3.41 11.82 -6.12
N GLY A 208 -2.32 12.10 -6.83
CA GLY A 208 -1.66 11.14 -7.73
C GLY A 208 -0.78 10.13 -7.04
N VAL A 209 -0.73 10.10 -5.71
CA VAL A 209 0.09 9.18 -4.91
C VAL A 209 -0.65 7.91 -4.54
N VAL A 210 0.12 6.93 -4.03
CA VAL A 210 -0.36 5.61 -3.59
C VAL A 210 -1.44 5.71 -2.50
N ALA A 211 -2.30 4.69 -2.40
CA ALA A 211 -3.50 4.70 -1.57
C ALA A 211 -3.25 4.91 -0.06
N TYR A 212 -2.02 4.64 0.40
CA TYR A 212 -1.59 4.74 1.79
C TYR A 212 -0.64 5.91 2.06
N ASN A 213 -0.57 6.87 1.14
CA ASN A 213 0.20 8.09 1.29
C ASN A 213 -0.71 9.31 1.15
N CYS A 214 -0.52 10.30 2.03
CA CYS A 214 -1.08 11.64 1.93
C CYS A 214 0.06 12.63 1.78
N GLU A 215 0.28 13.12 0.55
CA GLU A 215 1.19 14.23 0.33
C GLU A 215 0.40 15.53 0.30
N VAL A 216 0.73 16.41 1.22
CA VAL A 216 -0.02 17.63 1.43
C VAL A 216 0.90 18.81 1.64
N GLN A 217 0.52 19.95 1.07
CA GLN A 217 1.09 21.25 1.37
C GLN A 217 0.06 22.04 2.18
N LEU A 218 0.47 22.48 3.35
CA LEU A 218 -0.35 23.17 4.33
C LEU A 218 0.27 24.51 4.69
N ASP A 219 -0.57 25.50 4.95
CA ASP A 219 -0.19 26.73 5.62
C ASP A 219 -0.54 26.56 7.11
N ILE A 220 0.50 26.52 7.94
CA ILE A 220 0.41 26.47 9.40
C ILE A 220 1.13 27.71 9.93
N ASP A 221 0.45 28.55 10.71
CA ASP A 221 1.01 29.77 11.28
C ASP A 221 1.70 30.67 10.22
N ASP A 222 1.03 30.87 9.05
CA ASP A 222 1.50 31.64 7.89
C ASP A 222 2.77 31.12 7.19
N GLU A 223 3.19 29.87 7.49
CA GLU A 223 4.26 29.20 6.77
C GLU A 223 3.72 28.01 5.96
N THR A 224 4.01 28.01 4.67
CA THR A 224 3.68 26.92 3.76
C THR A 224 4.69 25.79 3.90
N THR A 225 4.23 24.62 4.31
CA THR A 225 5.09 23.44 4.50
C THR A 225 4.47 22.21 3.82
N ARG A 226 5.33 21.39 3.22
CA ARG A 226 4.92 20.10 2.63
C ARG A 226 5.13 18.98 3.65
N TYR A 227 4.12 18.12 3.77
CA TYR A 227 4.15 16.90 4.59
C TYR A 227 3.83 15.69 3.73
N SER A 228 4.46 14.55 4.09
CA SER A 228 4.10 13.24 3.61
C SER A 228 3.72 12.36 4.80
N ILE A 229 2.53 11.77 4.76
CA ILE A 229 1.97 10.92 5.81
C ILE A 229 1.77 9.54 5.19
N ILE A 230 2.59 8.56 5.54
CA ILE A 230 2.59 7.22 4.95
C ILE A 230 2.13 6.22 6.00
N SER A 231 1.03 5.52 5.72
CA SER A 231 0.55 4.40 6.54
C SER A 231 1.28 3.11 6.12
N THR A 232 1.94 2.46 7.06
CA THR A 232 2.79 1.28 6.82
C THR A 232 2.87 0.38 8.05
N GLN A 233 3.68 -0.65 7.98
CA GLN A 233 4.00 -1.55 9.09
C GLN A 233 5.51 -1.61 9.31
N LYS A 234 5.92 -1.67 10.57
CA LYS A 234 7.34 -1.87 10.94
C LYS A 234 7.48 -2.87 12.08
N THR A 235 8.65 -3.44 12.19
CA THR A 235 8.98 -4.35 13.29
C THR A 235 9.12 -3.59 14.60
N LEU A 236 8.73 -4.22 15.71
CA LEU A 236 8.89 -3.63 17.04
C LEU A 236 10.36 -3.44 17.46
N SER A 237 11.29 -4.17 16.84
CA SER A 237 12.74 -3.95 17.04
C SER A 237 13.19 -2.53 16.66
N MET A 238 12.43 -1.84 15.80
CA MET A 238 12.69 -0.42 15.48
C MET A 238 12.43 0.50 16.66
N ILE A 239 11.50 0.14 17.56
CA ILE A 239 11.23 0.88 18.79
C ILE A 239 12.37 0.68 19.78
N ASP A 240 12.81 -0.58 19.96
CA ASP A 240 13.91 -0.90 20.85
C ASP A 240 15.19 -0.15 20.42
N TYR A 241 15.46 -0.12 19.12
CA TYR A 241 16.56 0.67 18.57
C TYR A 241 16.39 2.18 18.81
N ALA A 242 15.19 2.72 18.68
CA ALA A 242 14.91 4.14 18.94
C ALA A 242 15.10 4.50 20.43
N GLU A 243 14.83 3.56 21.33
CA GLU A 243 15.07 3.71 22.77
C GLU A 243 16.58 3.72 23.06
N GLU A 244 17.34 2.83 22.43
CA GLU A 244 18.80 2.75 22.61
C GLU A 244 19.54 3.99 22.07
N ASP A 245 19.13 4.54 20.92
CA ASP A 245 19.74 5.72 20.30
C ASP A 245 19.22 7.05 20.84
N GLY A 246 18.24 7.01 21.77
CA GLY A 246 17.64 8.19 22.40
C GLY A 246 16.76 9.01 21.48
N SER A 247 16.33 8.45 20.35
CA SER A 247 15.42 9.11 19.39
C SER A 247 13.94 8.86 19.72
N LEU A 248 13.64 8.06 20.76
CA LEU A 248 12.28 7.77 21.20
C LEU A 248 11.64 8.99 21.88
N VAL A 249 10.47 9.36 21.41
CA VAL A 249 9.64 10.44 21.95
C VAL A 249 8.21 9.95 22.18
N THR A 250 7.38 10.77 22.84
CA THR A 250 5.96 10.49 23.03
C THR A 250 5.15 11.58 22.35
N VAL A 251 4.17 11.19 21.51
CA VAL A 251 3.25 12.06 20.81
C VAL A 251 1.82 11.66 21.17
N ALA A 252 1.06 12.53 21.82
CA ALA A 252 -0.32 12.28 22.27
C ALA A 252 -0.47 10.91 23.02
N GLY A 253 0.53 10.53 23.81
CA GLY A 253 0.54 9.27 24.57
C GLY A 253 1.02 8.04 23.79
N VAL A 254 1.36 8.18 22.53
CA VAL A 254 1.85 7.11 21.65
C VAL A 254 3.37 7.24 21.47
N ARG A 255 4.08 6.12 21.46
CA ARG A 255 5.54 6.12 21.21
C ARG A 255 5.82 6.46 19.76
N ALA A 256 6.86 7.25 19.53
CA ALA A 256 7.32 7.64 18.22
C ALA A 256 8.85 7.74 18.19
N ARG A 257 9.46 7.46 17.05
CA ARG A 257 10.87 7.70 16.79
C ARG A 257 11.04 8.96 15.97
N GLN A 258 11.67 9.98 16.54
CA GLN A 258 12.02 11.19 15.81
C GLN A 258 13.49 11.14 15.38
N ARG A 259 13.77 11.30 14.10
CA ARG A 259 15.14 11.34 13.58
C ARG A 259 15.67 12.77 13.66
N PRO A 260 16.74 13.02 14.44
CA PRO A 260 17.13 14.39 14.82
C PRO A 260 17.54 15.29 13.66
N ASN A 261 18.07 14.72 12.57
CA ASN A 261 18.64 15.47 11.45
C ASN A 261 17.78 15.41 10.17
N SER A 262 16.62 14.82 10.27
CA SER A 262 15.71 14.68 9.13
C SER A 262 14.30 14.94 9.60
N CYS A 263 13.57 15.89 9.21
CA CYS A 263 12.21 16.14 9.67
C CYS A 263 11.28 14.93 9.41
N THR A 264 11.62 13.79 10.03
CA THR A 264 10.90 12.52 9.90
C THR A 264 10.59 11.95 11.29
N MET A 265 9.41 11.35 11.40
CA MET A 265 8.92 10.71 12.62
C MET A 265 8.19 9.41 12.25
N ASP A 266 8.54 8.31 12.92
CA ASP A 266 7.81 7.05 12.86
C ASP A 266 6.91 6.97 14.09
N ILE A 267 5.57 6.92 13.92
CA ILE A 267 4.57 6.90 15.00
C ILE A 267 4.03 5.48 15.10
N TYR A 268 4.23 4.81 16.25
CA TYR A 268 3.88 3.40 16.48
C TYR A 268 2.48 3.30 17.10
N LEU A 269 1.45 3.05 16.27
CA LEU A 269 0.05 3.26 16.66
C LEU A 269 -0.57 2.09 17.44
N ASP A 270 -0.13 0.87 17.23
CA ASP A 270 -0.80 -0.33 17.79
C ASP A 270 0.18 -1.40 18.28
N GLU A 271 1.12 -1.00 19.14
CA GLU A 271 2.12 -1.92 19.68
C GLU A 271 1.53 -3.06 20.51
N SER A 272 0.38 -2.82 21.17
CA SER A 272 -0.28 -3.83 22.01
C SER A 272 -0.92 -4.96 21.20
N ASN A 273 -1.21 -4.72 19.92
CA ASN A 273 -1.77 -5.69 18.97
C ASN A 273 -0.76 -6.04 17.89
N SER A 274 0.52 -6.09 18.26
CA SER A 274 1.57 -6.50 17.32
C SER A 274 1.29 -7.88 16.73
N ARG A 275 1.70 -8.05 15.48
CA ARG A 275 1.48 -9.26 14.69
C ARG A 275 2.80 -9.91 14.36
N THR A 276 2.86 -11.23 14.45
CA THR A 276 4.01 -11.97 13.95
C THR A 276 3.86 -12.16 12.44
N LEU A 277 4.77 -11.58 11.67
CA LEU A 277 4.90 -11.83 10.24
C LEU A 277 6.19 -12.61 10.01
N ASP A 278 6.07 -13.91 9.74
CA ASP A 278 7.20 -14.73 9.31
C ASP A 278 7.51 -14.42 7.84
N MET A 279 8.44 -13.53 7.60
CA MET A 279 8.84 -13.10 6.25
C MET A 279 9.71 -14.13 5.51
N GLY A 280 9.84 -15.35 6.06
CA GLY A 280 10.46 -16.49 5.37
C GLY A 280 11.96 -16.34 5.13
N GLY A 281 12.72 -15.98 6.13
CA GLY A 281 14.19 -15.96 6.05
C GLY A 281 14.79 -17.36 6.21
N ASP A 282 15.64 -17.79 5.28
CA ASP A 282 16.38 -19.07 5.36
C ASP A 282 17.56 -19.05 6.35
N GLY A 283 17.75 -17.96 7.08
CA GLY A 283 18.83 -17.82 8.07
C GLY A 283 18.35 -18.04 9.51
N PRO A 284 19.23 -18.50 10.42
CA PRO A 284 18.91 -18.38 11.84
C PRO A 284 18.65 -16.90 12.17
N PRO A 285 17.62 -16.58 12.98
CA PRO A 285 17.36 -15.21 13.36
C PRO A 285 18.65 -14.60 13.96
N PRO A 286 19.04 -13.39 13.56
CA PRO A 286 20.19 -12.72 14.17
C PRO A 286 19.97 -12.61 15.68
N ALA A 287 21.05 -12.80 16.45
CA ALA A 287 21.05 -12.96 17.91
C ALA A 287 20.51 -11.77 18.75
N HIS A 288 20.03 -10.70 18.09
CA HIS A 288 19.47 -9.48 18.71
C HIS A 288 17.96 -9.31 18.55
N GLN A 289 17.21 -10.37 18.21
CA GLN A 289 15.86 -10.28 17.65
C GLN A 289 14.73 -10.68 18.61
N GLY A 290 14.72 -10.20 19.83
CA GLY A 290 13.58 -10.47 20.73
C GLY A 290 12.20 -10.09 20.20
N ARG A 291 12.10 -9.13 19.25
CA ARG A 291 10.84 -8.63 18.69
C ARG A 291 10.91 -8.36 17.17
N ALA A 292 11.88 -8.95 16.48
CA ALA A 292 12.14 -8.66 15.08
C ALA A 292 11.02 -9.16 14.14
N ASP A 293 10.27 -10.18 14.57
CA ASP A 293 9.18 -10.76 13.81
C ASP A 293 7.81 -10.20 14.22
N GLU A 294 7.79 -9.31 15.23
CA GLU A 294 6.57 -8.64 15.67
C GLU A 294 6.43 -7.31 14.92
N TRP A 295 5.31 -7.13 14.23
CA TRP A 295 5.01 -5.97 13.42
C TRP A 295 3.86 -5.16 14.02
N THR A 296 3.95 -3.85 13.90
CA THR A 296 2.91 -2.92 14.35
C THR A 296 2.55 -1.94 13.24
N ASP A 297 1.39 -1.32 13.38
CA ASP A 297 0.94 -0.23 12.54
C ASP A 297 1.78 1.01 12.82
N VAL A 298 2.30 1.62 11.77
CA VAL A 298 3.17 2.79 11.85
C VAL A 298 2.74 3.85 10.84
N VAL A 299 2.71 5.10 11.25
CA VAL A 299 2.69 6.21 10.33
C VAL A 299 4.08 6.82 10.25
N GLU A 300 4.64 6.82 9.04
CA GLU A 300 5.83 7.59 8.72
C GLU A 300 5.41 9.01 8.34
N LEU A 301 5.81 9.97 9.15
CA LEU A 301 5.59 11.38 8.89
C LEU A 301 6.89 12.03 8.46
N THR A 302 6.87 12.70 7.31
CA THR A 302 7.97 13.55 6.86
C THR A 302 7.46 14.97 6.71
N GLY A 303 8.10 15.92 7.39
CA GLY A 303 7.82 17.34 7.25
C GLY A 303 8.86 18.01 6.36
N GLY A 304 8.47 19.09 5.68
CA GLY A 304 9.33 19.93 4.87
C GLY A 304 10.35 20.75 5.68
N HIS A 305 10.58 22.00 5.30
CA HIS A 305 11.64 22.81 5.85
C HIS A 305 11.55 23.05 7.38
N GLY A 306 12.61 22.64 8.11
CA GLY A 306 12.86 23.05 9.50
C GLY A 306 12.17 22.24 10.58
N CYS A 307 11.50 21.15 10.28
CA CYS A 307 10.79 20.26 11.24
C CYS A 307 9.75 21.00 12.12
N ARG A 308 9.39 22.22 11.75
CA ARG A 308 8.38 22.97 12.45
C ARG A 308 7.04 22.27 12.31
N ASP A 309 6.24 22.30 13.35
CA ASP A 309 4.91 21.71 13.42
C ASP A 309 4.82 20.18 13.16
N LEU A 310 5.96 19.49 13.02
CA LEU A 310 5.98 18.03 12.82
C LEU A 310 5.23 17.33 13.97
N THR A 311 5.45 17.75 15.21
CA THR A 311 4.77 17.20 16.39
C THR A 311 3.26 17.47 16.33
N ARG A 312 2.85 18.67 15.92
CA ARG A 312 1.42 19.03 15.78
C ARG A 312 0.71 18.18 14.74
N VAL A 313 1.35 17.96 13.59
CA VAL A 313 0.81 17.04 12.56
C VAL A 313 0.78 15.61 13.08
N ALA A 314 1.81 15.16 13.81
CA ALA A 314 1.85 13.85 14.43
C ALA A 314 0.71 13.65 15.47
N GLU A 315 0.42 14.65 16.30
CA GLU A 315 -0.71 14.63 17.24
C GLU A 315 -2.06 14.52 16.52
N ALA A 316 -2.21 15.21 15.38
CA ALA A 316 -3.41 15.10 14.54
C ALA A 316 -3.56 13.70 13.93
N VAL A 317 -2.45 13.07 13.51
CA VAL A 317 -2.45 11.67 13.03
C VAL A 317 -2.90 10.71 14.13
N VAL A 318 -2.35 10.84 15.33
CA VAL A 318 -2.75 9.99 16.48
C VAL A 318 -4.22 10.19 16.82
N SER A 319 -4.70 11.44 16.84
CA SER A 319 -6.12 11.74 17.10
C SER A 319 -7.05 11.14 16.04
N ALA A 320 -6.69 11.24 14.77
CA ALA A 320 -7.45 10.63 13.67
C ALA A 320 -7.52 9.10 13.81
N TYR A 321 -6.39 8.45 14.12
CA TYR A 321 -6.34 7.00 14.34
C TYR A 321 -7.19 6.54 15.52
N GLN A 322 -7.16 7.26 16.65
CA GLN A 322 -7.95 6.93 17.84
C GLN A 322 -9.46 7.13 17.65
N SER A 323 -9.85 7.85 16.61
CA SER A 323 -11.25 8.12 16.26
C SER A 323 -11.81 7.18 15.17
N ALA A 324 -10.95 6.38 14.54
CA ALA A 324 -11.32 5.45 13.47
C ALA A 324 -11.81 4.11 14.02
#